data_5975b57b81d739fb2a8330fde8a464b1
#
_entry.id   5975b57b81d739fb2a8330fde8a464b1
#
_cell.length_a   1.000
_cell.length_b   1.000
_cell.length_c   1.000
_cell.angle_alpha   90.00
_cell.angle_beta   90.00
_cell.angle_gamma   90.00
#
_symmetry.space_group_name_H-M   'P 1'
#
loop_
_entity.id
_entity.type
_entity.pdbx_description
1 polymer ?
#
loop_
_entity_poly.entity_id
_entity_poly.type
_entity_poly.pdbx_seq_one_letter_code
_entity_poly.pdbx_strand_id
1 'polypeptide(L)'
;WDVGTGESGYGNNVGYCITCMNGSWSVHHSYETVTAADGTTKYVCHSCGMVEGCPHENKSYQDQGDGTCVQVCEDCGEKIGVPRAHELEYTADEGTDTHTAKCKNCGFTEQSPHEWTELSDTATCTEAGVKTSKCEICDAQKEEESPAAGHKPQNVWISDEDHKHH
;
A
#
# COMPACT_ATOMS: atom_id res chain seq x y z
N TRP A 1 5.41 48.10 -24.58
CA TRP A 1 6.31 47.04 -24.10
C TRP A 1 5.48 45.89 -23.73
N ASP A 2 5.42 45.06 -24.61
CA ASP A 2 4.63 43.88 -24.45
C ASP A 2 5.51 42.71 -24.02
N VAL A 3 6.08 42.88 -22.87
CA VAL A 3 6.82 41.76 -22.25
C VAL A 3 5.88 40.68 -21.74
N GLY A 4 4.61 41.06 -21.58
CA GLY A 4 3.60 40.09 -21.19
C GLY A 4 3.20 39.14 -22.30
N THR A 5 3.29 39.59 -23.54
CA THR A 5 3.09 38.71 -24.66
C THR A 5 4.33 37.91 -24.98
N GLY A 6 5.42 38.23 -24.37
CA GLY A 6 6.70 37.59 -24.47
C GLY A 6 6.80 36.38 -25.34
N GLU A 7 6.12 36.39 -26.49
CA GLU A 7 6.14 35.26 -27.41
C GLU A 7 7.56 34.79 -27.65
N SER A 8 8.47 35.77 -27.71
CA SER A 8 9.88 35.44 -27.82
C SER A 8 10.52 35.01 -26.50
N GLY A 9 9.98 35.43 -25.39
CA GLY A 9 10.53 35.11 -24.08
C GLY A 9 10.11 33.73 -23.59
N TYR A 10 8.89 33.36 -23.83
CA TYR A 10 8.34 32.14 -23.29
C TYR A 10 8.85 30.88 -23.96
N GLY A 11 9.04 30.94 -25.27
CA GLY A 11 9.58 29.80 -26.01
C GLY A 11 10.92 29.31 -25.52
N ASN A 12 11.66 30.17 -24.82
CA ASN A 12 12.98 29.84 -24.31
C ASN A 12 13.05 29.74 -22.78
N ASN A 13 11.93 29.76 -22.10
CA ASN A 13 11.88 29.80 -20.62
C ASN A 13 12.66 31.00 -20.02
N VAL A 14 12.91 32.01 -20.79
CA VAL A 14 13.57 33.26 -20.35
C VAL A 14 12.62 34.46 -20.34
N GLY A 15 11.33 34.19 -20.51
CA GLY A 15 10.29 35.19 -20.32
C GLY A 15 10.26 35.67 -18.88
N TYR A 16 10.11 36.93 -18.69
CA TYR A 16 9.93 37.50 -17.35
C TYR A 16 8.74 38.44 -17.37
N CYS A 17 8.02 38.40 -16.27
CA CYS A 17 6.92 39.30 -16.03
C CYS A 17 7.41 40.49 -15.22
N ILE A 18 7.31 41.66 -15.76
CA ILE A 18 7.74 42.91 -15.05
C ILE A 18 6.94 43.08 -13.74
N THR A 19 5.67 42.73 -13.75
CA THR A 19 4.82 42.83 -12.57
C THR A 19 5.21 41.84 -11.47
N CYS A 20 5.80 40.71 -11.85
CA CYS A 20 6.28 39.69 -10.92
C CYS A 20 7.74 39.86 -10.54
N MET A 21 8.46 40.77 -11.19
CA MET A 21 9.86 41.08 -10.90
C MET A 21 9.98 41.90 -9.63
N ASN A 22 10.59 41.35 -8.63
CA ASN A 22 10.84 42.01 -7.36
C ASN A 22 12.28 42.52 -7.31
N GLY A 23 12.65 43.40 -8.28
CA GLY A 23 13.96 44.05 -8.33
C GLY A 23 15.17 43.12 -8.58
N SER A 24 14.95 41.85 -8.75
CA SER A 24 15.95 40.83 -9.08
C SER A 24 15.62 40.21 -10.41
N TRP A 25 16.61 39.78 -11.14
CA TRP A 25 16.46 39.08 -12.45
C TRP A 25 15.90 37.67 -12.33
N SER A 26 15.37 37.30 -11.20
CA SER A 26 14.70 36.02 -11.01
C SER A 26 13.20 36.15 -11.28
N VAL A 27 12.67 35.32 -12.11
CA VAL A 27 11.25 35.27 -12.47
C VAL A 27 10.52 34.45 -11.43
N HIS A 28 9.72 35.15 -10.62
CA HIS A 28 8.80 34.48 -9.72
C HIS A 28 7.38 34.83 -10.13
N HIS A 29 6.63 33.85 -10.54
CA HIS A 29 5.21 33.94 -10.79
C HIS A 29 4.43 33.47 -9.57
N SER A 30 3.44 34.22 -9.17
CA SER A 30 2.47 33.79 -8.18
C SER A 30 1.26 33.24 -8.90
N TYR A 31 1.12 31.93 -8.90
CA TYR A 31 0.04 31.24 -9.60
C TYR A 31 -1.19 31.07 -8.73
N GLU A 32 -2.36 31.23 -9.35
CA GLU A 32 -3.63 30.84 -8.80
C GLU A 32 -4.27 29.72 -9.64
N THR A 33 -5.11 28.94 -9.02
CA THR A 33 -5.81 27.85 -9.67
C THR A 33 -7.08 28.35 -10.34
N VAL A 34 -7.20 28.18 -11.64
CA VAL A 34 -8.39 28.53 -12.40
C VAL A 34 -8.96 27.27 -13.04
N THR A 35 -10.21 26.93 -12.69
CA THR A 35 -10.92 25.82 -13.32
C THR A 35 -11.66 26.30 -14.55
N ALA A 36 -11.33 25.74 -15.70
CA ALA A 36 -12.02 26.02 -16.96
C ALA A 36 -13.40 25.36 -17.01
N ALA A 37 -14.24 25.80 -17.93
CA ALA A 37 -15.61 25.26 -18.08
C ALA A 37 -15.65 23.77 -18.47
N ASP A 38 -14.56 23.23 -19.00
CA ASP A 38 -14.37 21.81 -19.31
C ASP A 38 -13.89 20.95 -18.13
N GLY A 39 -13.76 21.58 -16.93
CA GLY A 39 -13.28 20.93 -15.72
C GLY A 39 -11.76 20.85 -15.62
N THR A 40 -11.01 21.36 -16.60
CA THR A 40 -9.54 21.38 -16.51
C THR A 40 -9.06 22.49 -15.57
N THR A 41 -8.07 22.16 -14.76
CA THR A 41 -7.44 23.11 -13.85
C THR A 41 -6.17 23.65 -14.49
N LYS A 42 -6.04 24.97 -14.50
CA LYS A 42 -4.88 25.69 -15.02
C LYS A 42 -4.29 26.56 -13.93
N TYR A 43 -2.99 26.68 -13.93
CA TYR A 43 -2.25 27.60 -13.07
C TYR A 43 -1.99 28.88 -13.85
N VAL A 44 -2.58 29.97 -13.40
CA VAL A 44 -2.50 31.28 -14.06
C VAL A 44 -1.79 32.27 -13.13
N CYS A 45 -0.76 32.91 -13.63
CA CYS A 45 -0.11 33.95 -12.85
C CYS A 45 -1.07 35.11 -12.62
N HIS A 46 -1.33 35.39 -11.34
CA HIS A 46 -2.22 36.48 -10.92
C HIS A 46 -1.86 37.87 -11.51
N SER A 47 -0.56 38.09 -11.70
CA SER A 47 -0.07 39.44 -12.10
C SER A 47 0.04 39.61 -13.61
N CYS A 48 0.35 38.57 -14.37
CA CYS A 48 0.61 38.68 -15.81
C CYS A 48 -0.24 37.78 -16.69
N GLY A 49 -1.06 36.90 -16.08
CA GLY A 49 -1.91 35.97 -16.82
C GLY A 49 -1.18 34.84 -17.53
N MET A 50 0.14 34.65 -17.27
CA MET A 50 0.86 33.51 -17.83
C MET A 50 0.21 32.23 -17.32
N VAL A 51 -0.05 31.30 -18.24
CA VAL A 51 -0.57 29.98 -17.94
C VAL A 51 0.59 29.00 -17.91
N GLU A 52 0.72 28.28 -16.80
CA GLU A 52 1.69 27.23 -16.64
C GLU A 52 1.02 25.91 -16.31
N GLY A 53 1.70 24.80 -16.55
CA GLY A 53 1.23 23.50 -16.10
C GLY A 53 1.23 23.38 -14.59
N CYS A 54 0.50 22.41 -14.07
CA CYS A 54 0.47 22.13 -12.65
C CYS A 54 1.89 21.82 -12.13
N PRO A 55 2.37 22.45 -11.05
CA PRO A 55 3.68 22.17 -10.47
C PRO A 55 3.73 20.79 -9.77
N HIS A 56 2.59 20.14 -9.62
CA HIS A 56 2.45 18.83 -8.97
C HIS A 56 3.07 18.79 -7.57
N GLU A 57 2.84 19.83 -6.78
CA GLU A 57 3.34 19.91 -5.41
C GLU A 57 2.57 18.98 -4.47
N ASN A 58 1.24 19.01 -4.55
CA ASN A 58 0.35 18.18 -3.72
C ASN A 58 0.15 16.83 -4.38
N LYS A 59 0.63 15.78 -3.72
CA LYS A 59 0.61 14.42 -4.28
C LYS A 59 0.05 13.42 -3.29
N SER A 60 -0.77 12.53 -3.77
CA SER A 60 -1.25 11.35 -3.06
C SER A 60 -1.06 10.10 -3.89
N TYR A 61 -1.35 8.95 -3.31
CA TYR A 61 -1.34 7.69 -4.04
C TYR A 61 -2.76 7.21 -4.26
N GLN A 62 -3.04 6.74 -5.46
CA GLN A 62 -4.32 6.18 -5.84
C GLN A 62 -4.15 4.70 -6.21
N ASP A 63 -5.01 3.85 -5.65
CA ASP A 63 -5.15 2.46 -6.05
C ASP A 63 -5.66 2.37 -7.50
N GLN A 64 -5.06 1.45 -8.28
CA GLN A 64 -5.45 1.22 -9.67
C GLN A 64 -6.38 0.01 -9.84
N GLY A 65 -6.62 -0.78 -8.78
CA GLY A 65 -7.46 -1.97 -8.80
C GLY A 65 -6.80 -3.20 -9.44
N ASP A 66 -5.53 -3.12 -9.79
CA ASP A 66 -4.75 -4.21 -10.39
C ASP A 66 -3.61 -4.71 -9.49
N GLY A 67 -3.67 -4.39 -8.20
CA GLY A 67 -2.61 -4.68 -7.23
C GLY A 67 -1.50 -3.63 -7.22
N THR A 68 -1.69 -2.51 -7.90
CA THR A 68 -0.74 -1.41 -7.94
C THR A 68 -1.36 -0.09 -7.49
N CYS A 69 -0.51 0.83 -7.08
CA CYS A 69 -0.88 2.22 -6.86
C CYS A 69 0.03 3.15 -7.64
N VAL A 70 -0.51 4.30 -8.04
CA VAL A 70 0.21 5.35 -8.75
C VAL A 70 0.10 6.66 -7.99
N GLN A 71 1.14 7.46 -8.06
CA GLN A 71 1.09 8.82 -7.52
C GLN A 71 0.25 9.70 -8.42
N VAL A 72 -0.65 10.49 -7.84
CA VAL A 72 -1.49 11.45 -8.55
C VAL A 72 -1.32 12.83 -7.93
N CYS A 73 -1.39 13.84 -8.75
CA CYS A 73 -1.47 15.21 -8.29
C CYS A 73 -2.89 15.51 -7.80
N GLU A 74 -3.04 16.00 -6.58
CA GLU A 74 -4.35 16.35 -6.03
C GLU A 74 -4.95 17.59 -6.68
N ASP A 75 -4.10 18.48 -7.22
CA ASP A 75 -4.53 19.74 -7.81
C ASP A 75 -5.08 19.57 -9.24
N CYS A 76 -4.48 18.69 -10.05
CA CYS A 76 -4.86 18.52 -11.45
C CYS A 76 -5.28 17.09 -11.83
N GLY A 77 -5.12 16.11 -10.93
CA GLY A 77 -5.47 14.71 -11.18
C GLY A 77 -4.51 13.94 -12.08
N GLU A 78 -3.40 14.56 -12.51
CA GLU A 78 -2.45 13.89 -13.39
C GLU A 78 -1.69 12.79 -12.66
N LYS A 79 -1.53 11.64 -13.33
CA LYS A 79 -0.74 10.51 -12.82
C LYS A 79 0.74 10.78 -13.01
N ILE A 80 1.48 10.68 -11.91
CA ILE A 80 2.90 11.01 -11.86
C ILE A 80 3.73 9.73 -11.72
N GLY A 81 4.59 9.50 -12.69
CA GLY A 81 5.49 8.35 -12.69
C GLY A 81 4.81 7.07 -13.13
N VAL A 82 5.32 5.94 -12.67
CA VAL A 82 4.83 4.60 -13.02
C VAL A 82 4.11 3.95 -11.85
N PRO A 83 3.06 3.14 -12.10
CA PRO A 83 2.43 2.35 -11.06
C PRO A 83 3.43 1.45 -10.35
N ARG A 84 3.24 1.26 -9.04
CA ARG A 84 4.07 0.41 -8.19
C ARG A 84 3.17 -0.59 -7.47
N ALA A 85 3.67 -1.80 -7.23
CA ALA A 85 2.98 -2.76 -6.39
C ALA A 85 2.67 -2.19 -5.01
N HIS A 86 1.58 -2.61 -4.41
CA HIS A 86 1.23 -2.20 -3.05
C HIS A 86 2.30 -2.63 -2.05
N GLU A 87 2.70 -1.74 -1.19
CA GLU A 87 3.51 -2.03 -0.01
C GLU A 87 2.57 -2.33 1.15
N LEU A 88 2.32 -3.62 1.37
CA LEU A 88 1.32 -4.09 2.33
C LEU A 88 1.90 -4.25 3.73
N GLU A 89 1.13 -3.81 4.71
CA GLU A 89 1.25 -4.17 6.13
C GLU A 89 0.08 -5.06 6.51
N TYR A 90 0.35 -6.09 7.29
CA TYR A 90 -0.64 -7.07 7.70
C TYR A 90 -0.94 -6.94 9.17
N THR A 91 -2.21 -6.92 9.53
CA THR A 91 -2.69 -6.84 10.91
C THR A 91 -3.72 -7.94 11.15
N ALA A 92 -3.55 -8.71 12.21
CA ALA A 92 -4.55 -9.68 12.62
C ALA A 92 -5.84 -8.97 13.07
N ASP A 93 -6.97 -9.45 12.63
CA ASP A 93 -8.27 -8.91 13.01
C ASP A 93 -8.74 -9.58 14.30
N GLU A 94 -9.01 -8.78 15.33
CA GLU A 94 -9.41 -9.30 16.64
C GLU A 94 -10.73 -10.07 16.55
N GLY A 95 -10.73 -11.28 17.11
CA GLY A 95 -11.95 -12.12 17.22
C GLY A 95 -12.41 -12.77 15.91
N THR A 96 -11.60 -12.72 14.87
CA THR A 96 -11.88 -13.35 13.58
C THR A 96 -10.72 -14.26 13.16
N ASP A 97 -10.96 -15.14 12.18
CA ASP A 97 -9.90 -15.99 11.60
C ASP A 97 -9.30 -15.35 10.33
N THR A 98 -9.19 -14.01 10.34
CA THR A 98 -8.73 -13.23 9.20
C THR A 98 -7.64 -12.23 9.62
N HIS A 99 -6.89 -11.76 8.63
CA HIS A 99 -6.02 -10.61 8.75
C HIS A 99 -6.33 -9.59 7.65
N THR A 100 -6.08 -8.32 7.95
CA THR A 100 -6.22 -7.22 6.99
C THR A 100 -4.85 -6.81 6.47
N ALA A 101 -4.69 -6.86 5.16
CA ALA A 101 -3.60 -6.23 4.44
C ALA A 101 -3.96 -4.77 4.15
N LYS A 102 -3.07 -3.83 4.46
CA LYS A 102 -3.26 -2.40 4.17
C LYS A 102 -2.04 -1.84 3.45
N CYS A 103 -2.27 -1.17 2.32
CA CYS A 103 -1.20 -0.46 1.64
C CYS A 103 -0.81 0.81 2.40
N LYS A 104 0.48 0.97 2.68
CA LYS A 104 1.05 2.15 3.37
C LYS A 104 0.82 3.45 2.63
N ASN A 105 0.76 3.38 1.31
CA ASN A 105 0.75 4.57 0.46
C ASN A 105 -0.66 5.01 0.06
N CYS A 106 -1.47 4.13 -0.51
CA CYS A 106 -2.78 4.48 -1.07
C CYS A 106 -3.97 4.14 -0.15
N GLY A 107 -3.71 3.47 0.98
CA GLY A 107 -4.78 3.07 1.89
C GLY A 107 -5.65 1.91 1.39
N PHE A 108 -5.30 1.26 0.27
CA PHE A 108 -5.93 0.01 -0.16
C PHE A 108 -5.97 -0.99 0.99
N THR A 109 -7.08 -1.69 1.16
CA THR A 109 -7.24 -2.72 2.18
C THR A 109 -7.86 -3.97 1.58
N GLU A 110 -7.35 -5.12 1.99
CA GLU A 110 -7.88 -6.42 1.63
C GLU A 110 -7.89 -7.33 2.84
N GLN A 111 -8.95 -8.11 3.01
CA GLN A 111 -9.10 -9.07 4.09
C GLN A 111 -8.94 -10.48 3.56
N SER A 112 -8.14 -11.30 4.24
CA SER A 112 -7.95 -12.71 3.89
C SER A 112 -7.85 -13.59 5.13
N PRO A 113 -8.19 -14.89 5.01
CA PRO A 113 -8.06 -15.82 6.11
C PRO A 113 -6.60 -16.03 6.49
N HIS A 114 -6.37 -16.40 7.76
CA HIS A 114 -5.04 -16.76 8.20
C HIS A 114 -4.56 -18.06 7.55
N GLU A 115 -3.30 -18.07 7.15
CA GLU A 115 -2.58 -19.29 6.77
C GLU A 115 -1.83 -19.83 8.00
N TRP A 116 -2.46 -20.78 8.70
CA TRP A 116 -1.94 -21.32 9.94
C TRP A 116 -0.89 -22.40 9.71
N THR A 117 0.28 -22.22 10.29
CA THR A 117 1.33 -23.25 10.39
C THR A 117 1.46 -23.69 11.84
N GLU A 118 1.46 -24.99 12.09
CA GLU A 118 1.66 -25.58 13.41
C GLU A 118 3.09 -25.32 13.89
N LEU A 119 3.23 -24.74 15.06
CA LEU A 119 4.52 -24.56 15.74
C LEU A 119 4.82 -25.69 16.71
N SER A 120 3.84 -26.10 17.49
CA SER A 120 3.99 -27.14 18.50
C SER A 120 2.65 -27.76 18.85
N ASP A 121 2.68 -29.03 19.25
CA ASP A 121 1.60 -29.73 19.89
C ASP A 121 2.18 -30.47 21.12
N THR A 122 1.61 -30.20 22.28
CA THR A 122 2.05 -30.81 23.55
C THR A 122 1.24 -32.04 23.93
N ALA A 123 0.24 -32.42 23.14
CA ALA A 123 -0.55 -33.62 23.39
C ALA A 123 0.33 -34.87 23.30
N THR A 124 0.08 -35.81 24.20
CA THR A 124 0.71 -37.14 24.21
C THR A 124 -0.28 -38.21 23.79
N CYS A 125 0.16 -39.45 23.75
CA CYS A 125 -0.76 -40.55 23.45
C CYS A 125 -1.85 -40.75 24.52
N THR A 126 -1.60 -40.30 25.76
CA THR A 126 -2.49 -40.54 26.90
C THR A 126 -3.08 -39.25 27.49
N GLU A 127 -2.50 -38.10 27.19
CA GLU A 127 -2.88 -36.82 27.76
C GLU A 127 -3.17 -35.81 26.65
N ALA A 128 -4.24 -35.06 26.84
CA ALA A 128 -4.55 -33.89 26.00
C ALA A 128 -3.50 -32.80 26.23
N GLY A 129 -3.24 -32.02 25.19
CA GLY A 129 -2.28 -30.94 25.20
C GLY A 129 -2.84 -29.68 24.58
N VAL A 130 -1.94 -28.80 24.23
CA VAL A 130 -2.24 -27.55 23.52
C VAL A 130 -1.45 -27.51 22.22
N LYS A 131 -2.17 -27.27 21.14
CA LYS A 131 -1.61 -27.05 19.82
C LYS A 131 -1.48 -25.55 19.59
N THR A 132 -0.27 -25.09 19.33
CA THR A 132 0.02 -23.70 18.99
C THR A 132 0.26 -23.58 17.50
N SER A 133 -0.42 -22.68 16.86
CA SER A 133 -0.24 -22.35 15.43
C SER A 133 0.05 -20.87 15.24
N LYS A 134 0.79 -20.55 14.18
CA LYS A 134 1.17 -19.19 13.81
C LYS A 134 0.77 -18.92 12.37
N CYS A 135 0.24 -17.74 12.10
CA CYS A 135 0.07 -17.25 10.73
C CYS A 135 1.40 -16.77 10.17
N GLU A 136 1.79 -17.26 9.01
CA GLU A 136 3.06 -16.88 8.37
C GLU A 136 3.05 -15.46 7.82
N ILE A 137 1.85 -14.89 7.61
CA ILE A 137 1.70 -13.59 6.96
C ILE A 137 1.68 -12.44 7.98
N CYS A 138 0.86 -12.56 9.04
CA CYS A 138 0.66 -11.49 10.02
C CYS A 138 1.25 -11.78 11.40
N ASP A 139 1.96 -12.90 11.57
CA ASP A 139 2.57 -13.35 12.83
C ASP A 139 1.59 -13.63 13.98
N ALA A 140 0.28 -13.59 13.74
CA ALA A 140 -0.73 -13.94 14.73
C ALA A 140 -0.53 -15.39 15.20
N GLN A 141 -0.81 -15.63 16.49
CA GLN A 141 -0.75 -16.95 17.09
C GLN A 141 -2.10 -17.35 17.65
N LYS A 142 -2.43 -18.62 17.57
CA LYS A 142 -3.59 -19.21 18.23
C LYS A 142 -3.21 -20.49 18.95
N GLU A 143 -3.94 -20.75 20.03
CA GLU A 143 -3.83 -21.96 20.79
C GLU A 143 -5.18 -22.68 20.77
N GLU A 144 -5.12 -23.98 20.53
CA GLU A 144 -6.28 -24.85 20.47
C GLU A 144 -6.03 -26.08 21.35
N GLU A 145 -7.07 -26.60 22.01
CA GLU A 145 -6.96 -27.86 22.73
C GLU A 145 -6.71 -28.99 21.75
N SER A 146 -5.67 -29.76 22.01
CA SER A 146 -5.31 -30.96 21.25
C SER A 146 -5.66 -32.20 22.07
N PRO A 147 -6.58 -33.05 21.60
CA PRO A 147 -6.92 -34.26 22.33
C PRO A 147 -5.77 -35.25 22.34
N ALA A 148 -5.73 -36.14 23.34
CA ALA A 148 -4.76 -37.22 23.39
C ALA A 148 -4.77 -38.02 22.08
N ALA A 149 -3.58 -38.25 21.51
CA ALA A 149 -3.43 -38.89 20.20
C ALA A 149 -3.85 -40.37 20.19
N GLY A 150 -3.94 -40.97 21.36
CA GLY A 150 -4.22 -42.42 21.49
C GLY A 150 -3.04 -43.28 21.03
N HIS A 151 -3.10 -44.55 21.35
CA HIS A 151 -2.13 -45.49 20.82
C HIS A 151 -2.61 -46.02 19.48
N LYS A 152 -1.80 -45.90 18.43
CA LYS A 152 -2.01 -46.62 17.18
C LYS A 152 -1.35 -47.97 17.33
N PRO A 153 -2.12 -49.08 17.42
CA PRO A 153 -1.51 -50.42 17.46
C PRO A 153 -0.72 -50.63 16.17
N GLN A 154 0.55 -50.99 16.30
CA GLN A 154 1.31 -51.45 15.16
C GLN A 154 0.70 -52.80 14.74
N ASN A 155 0.31 -52.94 13.48
CA ASN A 155 -0.17 -54.20 12.92
C ASN A 155 0.97 -55.20 12.72
N VAL A 156 1.98 -55.17 13.58
CA VAL A 156 3.10 -56.10 13.56
C VAL A 156 2.93 -57.02 14.78
N TRP A 157 2.57 -58.24 14.50
CA TRP A 157 2.54 -59.30 15.51
C TRP A 157 3.98 -59.70 15.80
N ILE A 158 4.42 -59.44 17.04
CA ILE A 158 5.69 -59.97 17.55
C ILE A 158 5.39 -61.23 18.27
N SER A 159 5.92 -62.35 17.80
CA SER A 159 5.92 -63.63 18.51
C SER A 159 7.20 -63.76 19.29
N ASP A 160 7.11 -64.05 20.58
CA ASP A 160 8.26 -64.44 21.39
C ASP A 160 8.57 -65.95 21.20
N GLU A 161 9.68 -66.37 21.79
CA GLU A 161 10.13 -67.77 21.68
C GLU A 161 9.10 -68.77 22.26
N ASP A 162 8.17 -68.32 23.08
CA ASP A 162 7.10 -69.14 23.68
C ASP A 162 5.80 -69.12 22.86
N HIS A 163 5.83 -68.59 21.63
CA HIS A 163 4.67 -68.50 20.73
C HIS A 163 3.44 -67.75 21.30
N LYS A 164 3.64 -66.88 22.25
CA LYS A 164 2.58 -65.99 22.77
C LYS A 164 2.54 -64.67 21.99
N HIS A 165 1.33 -64.25 21.64
CA HIS A 165 1.09 -62.98 20.94
C HIS A 165 0.75 -61.90 22.00
N HIS A 166 1.38 -60.76 21.88
CA HIS A 166 1.17 -59.57 22.72
C HIS A 166 0.65 -58.39 21.90
#